data_4043433826cea2d04fa03b0cbe622bfe
#
_entry.id   4043433826cea2d04fa03b0cbe622bfe
#
_cell.length_a   1.000
_cell.length_b   1.000
_cell.length_c   1.000
_cell.angle_alpha   90.00
_cell.angle_beta   90.00
_cell.angle_gamma   90.00
#
_symmetry.space_group_name_H-M   'P 1'
#
loop_
_entity.id
_entity.type
_entity.pdbx_description
1 polymer ?
#
loop_
_entity_poly.entity_id
_entity_poly.type
_entity_poly.pdbx_seq_one_letter_code
_entity_poly.pdbx_strand_id
1 'polypeptide(L)'
;MARVLTQLHDTVEQSVDPLGVSAPIAHAQLAWLTHPQELSARMISLSKDFWQLQWHALHRMMNVRSDDPIQVHHDDVRFADPVWTEVPSWDLLKEWYLAFTHHTQDMLHHTPGLSHPERRKAAFWWRNWLNALAPSNYLLTNPVAIRHAIETKGESLRKGYEIFLEDVKAGQIRMTNPDDFKVGENLATTPGSVVMRNRLVEVIHYAPTQAQVHAQPIVIITPWINKFYVLDLTPKKSMVRFLLNQGFDVFITSWKNPDASMRDIRFDDYLTDGIHATIETARALSGADKVHAVGYCIGGTALSMYMAWANQRFALENVPVADITLFTTLVDFHAPGDINIFIDESSVNYLSRKMARTGYLDGKDMAASFRLLRANSLVWHYVEQGWLNGEPPPPFDVLYWNMDATRMPQAMHSWYLNELYLKNRLIKPNALTLAG
;
A
#
# COMPACT_ATOMS: atom_id res chain seq x y z
N MET A 1 -3.93 20.84 37.15
CA MET A 1 -3.43 19.47 37.44
C MET A 1 -4.03 18.46 36.47
N ALA A 2 -5.33 18.33 36.30
CA ALA A 2 -5.95 17.40 35.31
C ALA A 2 -5.43 17.58 33.88
N ARG A 3 -5.37 18.81 33.33
CA ARG A 3 -4.84 19.09 32.00
C ARG A 3 -3.36 18.66 31.80
N VAL A 4 -2.54 18.82 32.85
CA VAL A 4 -1.12 18.42 32.78
C VAL A 4 -0.97 16.90 32.82
N LEU A 5 -1.81 16.20 33.59
CA LEU A 5 -1.85 14.75 33.65
C LEU A 5 -2.38 14.17 32.32
N THR A 6 -3.39 14.76 31.70
CA THR A 6 -3.87 14.39 30.39
C THR A 6 -2.79 14.60 29.32
N GLN A 7 -2.10 15.74 29.32
CA GLN A 7 -1.00 16.00 28.38
C GLN A 7 0.19 15.06 28.59
N LEU A 8 0.53 14.70 29.84
CA LEU A 8 1.56 13.71 30.13
C LEU A 8 1.13 12.31 29.70
N HIS A 9 -0.11 11.94 29.94
CA HIS A 9 -0.70 10.67 29.47
C HIS A 9 -0.64 10.57 27.95
N ASP A 10 -1.16 11.59 27.25
CA ASP A 10 -1.14 11.66 25.78
C ASP A 10 0.30 11.65 25.22
N THR A 11 1.26 12.27 25.90
CA THR A 11 2.68 12.30 25.50
C THR A 11 3.34 10.94 25.69
N VAL A 12 3.06 10.24 26.79
CA VAL A 12 3.59 8.90 27.05
C VAL A 12 2.95 7.88 26.11
N GLU A 13 1.63 7.93 25.93
CA GLU A 13 0.92 7.05 25.01
C GLU A 13 1.41 7.23 23.55
N GLN A 14 1.60 8.46 23.10
CA GLN A 14 2.16 8.77 21.76
C GLN A 14 3.65 8.36 21.61
N SER A 15 4.39 8.20 22.70
CA SER A 15 5.78 7.71 22.63
C SER A 15 5.89 6.19 22.65
N VAL A 16 4.90 5.52 23.26
CA VAL A 16 4.86 4.04 23.41
C VAL A 16 4.05 3.38 22.30
N ASP A 17 2.96 4.02 21.84
CA ASP A 17 2.09 3.53 20.76
C ASP A 17 1.85 4.60 19.68
N PRO A 18 2.89 4.99 18.93
CA PRO A 18 2.82 6.10 17.99
C PRO A 18 1.84 5.89 16.83
N LEU A 19 1.49 4.65 16.53
CA LEU A 19 0.53 4.28 15.48
C LEU A 19 -0.87 3.99 16.03
N GLY A 20 -1.05 4.10 17.35
CA GLY A 20 -2.32 3.81 18.01
C GLY A 20 -2.76 2.35 17.80
N VAL A 21 -1.84 1.40 17.96
CA VAL A 21 -2.09 -0.03 17.77
C VAL A 21 -2.77 -0.64 18.97
N SER A 22 -2.28 -0.32 20.16
CA SER A 22 -2.69 -0.96 21.42
C SER A 22 -3.99 -0.38 21.99
N ALA A 23 -4.19 0.94 21.88
CA ALA A 23 -5.34 1.61 22.46
C ALA A 23 -6.70 1.08 21.95
N PRO A 24 -6.95 0.93 20.63
CA PRO A 24 -8.21 0.37 20.15
C PRO A 24 -8.46 -1.07 20.61
N ILE A 25 -7.40 -1.88 20.74
CA ILE A 25 -7.52 -3.27 21.22
C ILE A 25 -7.86 -3.27 22.70
N ALA A 26 -7.18 -2.44 23.52
CA ALA A 26 -7.49 -2.31 24.94
C ALA A 26 -8.91 -1.77 25.19
N HIS A 27 -9.34 -0.78 24.43
CA HIS A 27 -10.70 -0.26 24.47
C HIS A 27 -11.73 -1.35 24.12
N ALA A 28 -11.46 -2.17 23.11
CA ALA A 28 -12.32 -3.29 22.75
C ALA A 28 -12.44 -4.31 23.91
N GLN A 29 -11.34 -4.65 24.56
CA GLN A 29 -11.34 -5.56 25.70
C GLN A 29 -12.17 -5.02 26.87
N LEU A 30 -11.98 -3.73 27.23
CA LEU A 30 -12.76 -3.07 28.28
C LEU A 30 -14.24 -2.99 27.92
N ALA A 31 -14.58 -2.68 26.67
CA ALA A 31 -15.95 -2.60 26.20
C ALA A 31 -16.69 -3.95 26.38
N TRP A 32 -16.06 -5.07 26.05
CA TRP A 32 -16.64 -6.40 26.28
C TRP A 32 -16.87 -6.68 27.76
N LEU A 33 -15.97 -6.27 28.65
CA LEU A 33 -16.15 -6.45 30.10
C LEU A 33 -17.31 -5.64 30.65
N THR A 34 -17.64 -4.51 30.04
CA THR A 34 -18.78 -3.68 30.46
C THR A 34 -20.12 -4.09 29.85
N HIS A 35 -20.11 -5.08 28.90
CA HIS A 35 -21.32 -5.60 28.24
C HIS A 35 -21.42 -7.12 28.41
N PRO A 36 -21.66 -7.61 29.65
CA PRO A 36 -21.59 -9.04 29.97
C PRO A 36 -22.66 -9.91 29.28
N GLN A 37 -23.81 -9.34 28.93
CA GLN A 37 -24.87 -10.10 28.21
C GLN A 37 -24.43 -10.39 26.77
N GLU A 38 -23.87 -9.40 26.07
CA GLU A 38 -23.39 -9.58 24.71
C GLU A 38 -22.14 -10.46 24.69
N LEU A 39 -21.25 -10.30 25.68
CA LEU A 39 -20.09 -11.18 25.85
C LEU A 39 -20.53 -12.64 26.05
N SER A 40 -21.53 -12.91 26.93
CA SER A 40 -22.02 -14.26 27.16
C SER A 40 -22.64 -14.88 25.90
N ALA A 41 -23.40 -14.12 25.11
CA ALA A 41 -23.94 -14.59 23.84
C ALA A 41 -22.83 -15.00 22.85
N ARG A 42 -21.75 -14.21 22.77
CA ARG A 42 -20.58 -14.56 21.95
C ARG A 42 -19.82 -15.77 22.47
N MET A 43 -19.67 -15.90 23.77
CA MET A 43 -19.04 -17.07 24.38
C MET A 43 -19.83 -18.36 24.15
N ILE A 44 -21.17 -18.29 24.13
CA ILE A 44 -22.01 -19.41 23.76
C ILE A 44 -21.82 -19.81 22.30
N SER A 45 -21.78 -18.85 21.38
CA SER A 45 -21.48 -19.12 19.97
C SER A 45 -20.09 -19.77 19.82
N LEU A 46 -19.07 -19.20 20.44
CA LEU A 46 -17.72 -19.75 20.43
C LEU A 46 -17.68 -21.19 20.98
N SER A 47 -18.39 -21.47 22.07
CA SER A 47 -18.43 -22.82 22.64
C SER A 47 -19.11 -23.82 21.69
N LYS A 48 -20.12 -23.40 20.95
CA LYS A 48 -20.78 -24.25 19.94
C LYS A 48 -19.81 -24.62 18.81
N ASP A 49 -19.10 -23.64 18.30
CA ASP A 49 -18.13 -23.85 17.19
C ASP A 49 -16.91 -24.64 17.68
N PHE A 50 -16.52 -24.46 18.95
CA PHE A 50 -15.51 -25.31 19.60
C PHE A 50 -15.95 -26.77 19.64
N TRP A 51 -17.21 -27.08 20.00
CA TRP A 51 -17.72 -28.42 20.00
C TRP A 51 -17.83 -29.02 18.59
N GLN A 52 -18.19 -28.24 17.60
CA GLN A 52 -18.16 -28.66 16.19
C GLN A 52 -16.75 -29.04 15.76
N LEU A 53 -15.76 -28.24 16.14
CA LEU A 53 -14.36 -28.52 15.85
C LEU A 53 -13.87 -29.82 16.56
N GLN A 54 -14.25 -30.06 17.83
CA GLN A 54 -13.93 -31.30 18.52
C GLN A 54 -14.60 -32.53 17.85
N TRP A 55 -15.82 -32.35 17.38
CA TRP A 55 -16.56 -33.39 16.65
C TRP A 55 -15.90 -33.69 15.30
N HIS A 56 -15.50 -32.69 14.58
CA HIS A 56 -14.73 -32.82 13.35
C HIS A 56 -13.40 -33.57 13.61
N ALA A 57 -12.63 -33.14 14.61
CA ALA A 57 -11.39 -33.79 15.00
C ALA A 57 -11.57 -35.29 15.32
N LEU A 58 -12.62 -35.63 16.08
CA LEU A 58 -12.93 -37.02 16.41
C LEU A 58 -13.25 -37.86 15.16
N HIS A 59 -14.07 -37.35 14.24
CA HIS A 59 -14.36 -38.01 12.97
C HIS A 59 -13.09 -38.21 12.12
N ARG A 60 -12.24 -37.21 12.03
CA ARG A 60 -10.98 -37.32 11.31
C ARG A 60 -10.04 -38.36 11.91
N MET A 61 -9.95 -38.43 13.25
CA MET A 61 -9.15 -39.46 13.94
C MET A 61 -9.70 -40.88 13.73
N MET A 62 -11.03 -41.02 13.57
CA MET A 62 -11.69 -42.30 13.23
C MET A 62 -11.70 -42.60 11.73
N ASN A 63 -11.00 -41.81 10.93
CA ASN A 63 -10.94 -41.89 9.47
C ASN A 63 -12.33 -41.78 8.79
N VAL A 64 -13.24 -41.04 9.42
CA VAL A 64 -14.56 -40.69 8.89
C VAL A 64 -14.48 -39.31 8.23
N ARG A 65 -14.96 -39.20 7.00
CA ARG A 65 -15.06 -37.90 6.34
C ARG A 65 -16.05 -37.00 7.05
N SER A 66 -15.65 -35.76 7.34
CA SER A 66 -16.55 -34.70 7.78
C SER A 66 -16.14 -33.41 7.04
N ASP A 67 -17.11 -32.53 6.80
CA ASP A 67 -16.86 -31.25 6.19
C ASP A 67 -16.05 -30.36 7.13
N ASP A 68 -15.18 -29.52 6.58
CA ASP A 68 -14.40 -28.58 7.36
C ASP A 68 -15.34 -27.59 8.07
N PRO A 69 -15.23 -27.41 9.40
CA PRO A 69 -16.10 -26.52 10.17
C PRO A 69 -15.98 -25.05 9.73
N ILE A 70 -14.82 -24.67 9.25
CA ILE A 70 -14.55 -23.33 8.77
C ILE A 70 -13.97 -23.42 7.36
N GLN A 71 -14.66 -22.79 6.40
CA GLN A 71 -14.17 -22.74 5.02
C GLN A 71 -13.03 -21.73 4.91
N VAL A 72 -11.90 -22.16 4.35
CA VAL A 72 -10.79 -21.28 3.97
C VAL A 72 -11.27 -20.36 2.88
N HIS A 73 -11.00 -19.04 3.01
CA HIS A 73 -11.32 -18.11 1.95
C HIS A 73 -10.54 -18.49 0.68
N HIS A 74 -11.17 -18.42 -0.49
CA HIS A 74 -10.60 -18.89 -1.75
C HIS A 74 -9.27 -18.18 -2.13
N ASP A 75 -9.05 -16.96 -1.63
CA ASP A 75 -7.81 -16.21 -1.82
C ASP A 75 -6.72 -16.55 -0.78
N ASP A 76 -7.03 -17.39 0.22
CA ASP A 76 -6.06 -17.79 1.24
C ASP A 76 -5.31 -19.04 0.80
N VAL A 77 -4.22 -18.84 0.09
CA VAL A 77 -3.39 -19.92 -0.46
C VAL A 77 -2.49 -20.62 0.57
N ARG A 78 -2.42 -20.13 1.83
CA ARG A 78 -1.54 -20.70 2.87
C ARG A 78 -1.82 -22.16 3.19
N PHE A 79 -3.05 -22.58 3.05
CA PHE A 79 -3.53 -23.92 3.37
C PHE A 79 -4.01 -24.70 2.13
N ALA A 80 -3.54 -24.30 0.95
CA ALA A 80 -3.97 -24.90 -0.32
C ALA A 80 -3.36 -26.30 -0.58
N ASP A 81 -2.22 -26.63 0.04
CA ASP A 81 -1.59 -27.93 -0.12
C ASP A 81 -2.46 -29.02 0.55
N PRO A 82 -2.74 -30.16 -0.13
CA PRO A 82 -3.57 -31.23 0.41
C PRO A 82 -3.14 -31.78 1.78
N VAL A 83 -1.86 -31.67 2.13
CA VAL A 83 -1.35 -32.14 3.43
C VAL A 83 -2.05 -31.47 4.61
N TRP A 84 -2.53 -30.24 4.44
CA TRP A 84 -3.27 -29.50 5.46
C TRP A 84 -4.68 -30.06 5.73
N THR A 85 -5.20 -30.88 4.83
CA THR A 85 -6.52 -31.51 4.96
C THR A 85 -6.44 -33.04 5.05
N GLU A 86 -5.46 -33.66 4.42
CA GLU A 86 -5.35 -35.12 4.39
C GLU A 86 -4.82 -35.72 5.70
N VAL A 87 -3.91 -34.99 6.38
CA VAL A 87 -3.29 -35.45 7.63
C VAL A 87 -4.03 -34.87 8.83
N PRO A 88 -4.67 -35.70 9.67
CA PRO A 88 -5.58 -35.24 10.73
C PRO A 88 -4.98 -34.26 11.73
N SER A 89 -3.69 -34.40 12.07
CA SER A 89 -3.01 -33.46 12.99
C SER A 89 -2.83 -32.07 12.40
N TRP A 90 -2.51 -31.96 11.11
CA TRP A 90 -2.35 -30.69 10.41
C TRP A 90 -3.69 -30.05 10.09
N ASP A 91 -4.67 -30.85 9.74
CA ASP A 91 -6.05 -30.42 9.55
C ASP A 91 -6.61 -29.79 10.83
N LEU A 92 -6.45 -30.45 11.96
CA LEU A 92 -6.87 -29.92 13.25
C LEU A 92 -6.14 -28.60 13.62
N LEU A 93 -4.85 -28.50 13.36
CA LEU A 93 -4.07 -27.27 13.61
C LEU A 93 -4.57 -26.11 12.74
N LYS A 94 -4.82 -26.36 11.46
CA LYS A 94 -5.42 -25.41 10.52
C LYS A 94 -6.78 -24.94 11.02
N GLU A 95 -7.67 -25.86 11.33
CA GLU A 95 -9.05 -25.55 11.77
C GLU A 95 -9.06 -24.76 13.08
N TRP A 96 -8.20 -25.10 14.03
CA TRP A 96 -8.04 -24.34 15.27
C TRP A 96 -7.59 -22.88 15.00
N TYR A 97 -6.60 -22.70 14.14
CA TYR A 97 -6.11 -21.39 13.77
C TYR A 97 -7.20 -20.56 13.07
N LEU A 98 -7.93 -21.17 12.13
CA LEU A 98 -9.01 -20.50 11.40
C LEU A 98 -10.17 -20.14 12.32
N ALA A 99 -10.58 -21.05 13.21
CA ALA A 99 -11.62 -20.81 14.21
C ALA A 99 -11.25 -19.64 15.13
N PHE A 100 -10.04 -19.67 15.70
CA PHE A 100 -9.55 -18.60 16.56
C PHE A 100 -9.50 -17.26 15.83
N THR A 101 -9.00 -17.25 14.60
CA THR A 101 -8.94 -16.07 13.76
C THR A 101 -10.33 -15.50 13.48
N HIS A 102 -11.26 -16.35 13.05
CA HIS A 102 -12.63 -15.95 12.74
C HIS A 102 -13.32 -15.33 13.96
N HIS A 103 -13.31 -16.03 15.11
CA HIS A 103 -14.00 -15.57 16.30
C HIS A 103 -13.43 -14.27 16.87
N THR A 104 -12.10 -14.14 16.92
CA THR A 104 -11.49 -12.93 17.48
C THR A 104 -11.67 -11.73 16.55
N GLN A 105 -11.68 -11.92 15.24
CA GLN A 105 -12.02 -10.88 14.27
C GLN A 105 -13.51 -10.48 14.38
N ASP A 106 -14.41 -11.44 14.45
CA ASP A 106 -15.84 -11.20 14.62
C ASP A 106 -16.13 -10.43 15.92
N MET A 107 -15.51 -10.79 17.03
CA MET A 107 -15.61 -10.06 18.29
C MET A 107 -15.18 -8.59 18.13
N LEU A 108 -14.07 -8.31 17.44
CA LEU A 108 -13.58 -6.94 17.24
C LEU A 108 -14.51 -6.12 16.35
N HIS A 109 -15.05 -6.71 15.29
CA HIS A 109 -16.00 -6.03 14.42
C HIS A 109 -17.34 -5.72 15.09
N HIS A 110 -17.75 -6.52 16.08
CA HIS A 110 -19.01 -6.36 16.81
C HIS A 110 -18.82 -5.84 18.25
N THR A 111 -17.67 -5.26 18.57
CA THR A 111 -17.43 -4.71 19.91
C THR A 111 -18.44 -3.62 20.25
N PRO A 112 -19.21 -3.77 21.35
CA PRO A 112 -20.17 -2.78 21.77
C PRO A 112 -19.51 -1.48 22.18
N GLY A 113 -20.20 -0.34 21.98
CA GLY A 113 -19.75 0.97 22.44
C GLY A 113 -18.59 1.61 21.67
N LEU A 114 -17.86 0.87 20.80
CA LEU A 114 -16.82 1.44 19.95
C LEU A 114 -17.41 2.01 18.64
N SER A 115 -16.82 3.10 18.17
CA SER A 115 -17.10 3.64 16.85
C SER A 115 -16.63 2.70 15.73
N HIS A 116 -17.22 2.82 14.55
CA HIS A 116 -16.83 2.00 13.40
C HIS A 116 -15.34 2.16 13.01
N PRO A 117 -14.72 3.37 13.01
CA PRO A 117 -13.29 3.51 12.76
C PRO A 117 -12.40 2.80 13.79
N GLU A 118 -12.74 2.90 15.10
CA GLU A 118 -11.98 2.21 16.16
C GLU A 118 -12.04 0.69 16.00
N ARG A 119 -13.23 0.13 15.74
CA ARG A 119 -13.39 -1.31 15.46
C ARG A 119 -12.56 -1.77 14.26
N ARG A 120 -12.60 -1.01 13.16
CA ARG A 120 -11.79 -1.31 11.97
C ARG A 120 -10.29 -1.29 12.28
N LYS A 121 -9.83 -0.28 13.02
CA LYS A 121 -8.42 -0.14 13.40
C LYS A 121 -7.97 -1.29 14.30
N ALA A 122 -8.74 -1.64 15.33
CA ALA A 122 -8.48 -2.78 16.21
C ALA A 122 -8.45 -4.10 15.42
N ALA A 123 -9.46 -4.35 14.58
CA ALA A 123 -9.55 -5.56 13.77
C ALA A 123 -8.39 -5.69 12.77
N PHE A 124 -7.95 -4.58 12.17
CA PHE A 124 -6.81 -4.57 11.26
C PHE A 124 -5.51 -4.98 11.95
N TRP A 125 -5.17 -4.35 13.08
CA TRP A 125 -3.95 -4.68 13.81
C TRP A 125 -4.00 -6.09 14.37
N TRP A 126 -5.14 -6.51 14.90
CA TRP A 126 -5.33 -7.87 15.37
C TRP A 126 -5.16 -8.90 14.25
N ARG A 127 -5.72 -8.64 13.07
CA ARG A 127 -5.52 -9.48 11.88
C ARG A 127 -4.03 -9.59 11.51
N ASN A 128 -3.28 -8.51 11.56
CA ASN A 128 -1.84 -8.56 11.31
C ASN A 128 -1.10 -9.43 12.34
N TRP A 129 -1.48 -9.35 13.62
CA TRP A 129 -0.96 -10.26 14.65
C TRP A 129 -1.32 -11.71 14.37
N LEU A 130 -2.58 -12.00 14.05
CA LEU A 130 -3.02 -13.35 13.70
C LEU A 130 -2.30 -13.88 12.47
N ASN A 131 -2.12 -13.06 11.44
CA ASN A 131 -1.35 -13.43 10.26
C ASN A 131 0.11 -13.78 10.63
N ALA A 132 0.72 -13.04 11.54
CA ALA A 132 2.07 -13.37 12.04
C ALA A 132 2.11 -14.70 12.79
N LEU A 133 1.06 -15.07 13.50
CA LEU A 133 0.96 -16.32 14.26
C LEU A 133 0.45 -17.51 13.43
N ALA A 134 0.25 -17.35 12.12
CA ALA A 134 -0.22 -18.45 11.29
C ALA A 134 0.75 -19.64 11.32
N PRO A 135 0.25 -20.87 11.46
CA PRO A 135 1.09 -22.06 11.53
C PRO A 135 1.94 -22.28 10.27
N SER A 136 1.49 -21.79 9.13
CA SER A 136 2.24 -21.82 7.87
C SER A 136 3.57 -21.02 7.91
N ASN A 137 3.72 -20.07 8.84
CA ASN A 137 4.89 -19.20 8.91
C ASN A 137 6.10 -19.82 9.64
N TYR A 138 5.94 -20.99 10.26
CA TYR A 138 6.97 -21.57 11.12
C TYR A 138 7.30 -23.01 10.69
N LEU A 139 8.57 -23.33 10.61
CA LEU A 139 9.03 -24.65 10.15
C LEU A 139 8.37 -25.83 10.88
N LEU A 140 8.29 -25.77 12.22
CA LEU A 140 7.77 -26.89 13.02
C LEU A 140 6.25 -27.06 12.94
N THR A 141 5.53 -26.08 12.42
CA THR A 141 4.07 -26.11 12.28
C THR A 141 3.62 -26.05 10.82
N ASN A 142 4.55 -25.98 9.85
CA ASN A 142 4.24 -26.02 8.43
C ASN A 142 4.61 -27.38 7.83
N PRO A 143 3.63 -28.27 7.57
CA PRO A 143 3.89 -29.60 7.02
C PRO A 143 4.50 -29.58 5.61
N VAL A 144 4.21 -28.55 4.82
CA VAL A 144 4.79 -28.37 3.49
C VAL A 144 6.28 -28.11 3.60
N ALA A 145 6.67 -27.18 4.46
CA ALA A 145 8.08 -26.87 4.69
C ALA A 145 8.86 -28.06 5.31
N ILE A 146 8.23 -28.81 6.26
CA ILE A 146 8.83 -30.02 6.83
C ILE A 146 9.05 -31.05 5.72
N ARG A 147 8.03 -31.34 4.90
CA ARG A 147 8.12 -32.29 3.79
C ARG A 147 9.24 -31.88 2.83
N HIS A 148 9.26 -30.62 2.41
CA HIS A 148 10.28 -30.08 1.50
C HIS A 148 11.70 -30.19 2.10
N ALA A 149 11.87 -29.91 3.39
CA ALA A 149 13.15 -30.08 4.08
C ALA A 149 13.63 -31.54 4.08
N ILE A 150 12.73 -32.49 4.28
CA ILE A 150 13.06 -33.93 4.24
C ILE A 150 13.43 -34.35 2.81
N GLU A 151 12.62 -34.03 1.82
CA GLU A 151 12.82 -34.36 0.40
C GLU A 151 14.16 -33.81 -0.13
N THR A 152 14.49 -32.58 0.24
CA THR A 152 15.74 -31.91 -0.14
C THR A 152 16.94 -32.24 0.75
N LYS A 153 16.78 -33.13 1.75
CA LYS A 153 17.80 -33.47 2.74
C LYS A 153 18.38 -32.25 3.46
N GLY A 154 17.54 -31.26 3.74
CA GLY A 154 17.90 -30.03 4.42
C GLY A 154 18.44 -28.92 3.51
N GLU A 155 18.59 -29.14 2.22
CA GLU A 155 19.10 -28.12 1.29
C GLU A 155 18.17 -26.90 1.18
N SER A 156 16.85 -27.11 1.25
CA SER A 156 15.88 -26.02 1.29
C SER A 156 16.10 -25.09 2.50
N LEU A 157 16.40 -25.65 3.66
CA LEU A 157 16.64 -24.87 4.88
C LEU A 157 17.98 -24.09 4.79
N ARG A 158 19.01 -24.69 4.19
CA ARG A 158 20.28 -24.00 3.96
C ARG A 158 20.09 -22.78 3.05
N LYS A 159 19.43 -22.96 1.92
CA LYS A 159 19.09 -21.87 0.99
C LYS A 159 18.18 -20.83 1.64
N GLY A 160 17.16 -21.28 2.39
CA GLY A 160 16.25 -20.40 3.13
C GLY A 160 16.98 -19.52 4.13
N TYR A 161 17.95 -20.08 4.84
CA TYR A 161 18.81 -19.30 5.75
C TYR A 161 19.67 -18.26 5.02
N GLU A 162 20.19 -18.58 3.84
CA GLU A 162 20.93 -17.62 3.00
C GLU A 162 20.03 -16.45 2.57
N ILE A 163 18.80 -16.74 2.08
CA ILE A 163 17.81 -15.72 1.72
C ILE A 163 17.46 -14.86 2.94
N PHE A 164 17.23 -15.47 4.11
CA PHE A 164 16.99 -14.75 5.36
C PHE A 164 18.12 -13.77 5.70
N LEU A 165 19.39 -14.20 5.62
CA LEU A 165 20.53 -13.34 5.89
C LEU A 165 20.63 -12.16 4.91
N GLU A 166 20.32 -12.38 3.66
CA GLU A 166 20.30 -11.32 2.64
C GLU A 166 19.18 -10.31 2.91
N ASP A 167 17.99 -10.78 3.30
CA ASP A 167 16.86 -9.92 3.68
C ASP A 167 17.17 -9.08 4.94
N VAL A 168 17.82 -9.69 5.93
CA VAL A 168 18.29 -8.97 7.13
C VAL A 168 19.30 -7.88 6.75
N LYS A 169 20.27 -8.17 5.87
CA LYS A 169 21.23 -7.16 5.37
C LYS A 169 20.54 -6.03 4.60
N ALA A 170 19.53 -6.36 3.78
CA ALA A 170 18.74 -5.39 3.04
C ALA A 170 17.79 -4.56 3.94
N GLY A 171 17.53 -5.06 5.17
CA GLY A 171 16.57 -4.47 6.11
C GLY A 171 15.13 -4.55 5.62
N GLN A 172 14.83 -5.51 4.74
CA GLN A 172 13.49 -5.76 4.20
C GLN A 172 13.40 -7.15 3.59
N ILE A 173 12.21 -7.74 3.64
CA ILE A 173 11.89 -8.97 2.90
C ILE A 173 11.79 -8.61 1.42
N ARG A 174 12.57 -9.30 0.57
CA ARG A 174 12.55 -9.10 -0.87
C ARG A 174 11.40 -9.89 -1.49
N MET A 175 10.64 -9.23 -2.35
CA MET A 175 9.51 -9.80 -3.09
C MET A 175 9.90 -10.15 -4.53
N THR A 176 11.08 -9.74 -4.97
CA THR A 176 11.71 -10.10 -6.25
C THR A 176 13.21 -9.87 -6.12
N ASN A 177 14.00 -10.52 -6.96
CA ASN A 177 15.43 -10.26 -6.99
C ASN A 177 15.69 -8.91 -7.70
N PRO A 178 16.34 -7.92 -7.03
CA PRO A 178 16.63 -6.64 -7.64
C PRO A 178 17.61 -6.72 -8.83
N ASP A 179 18.43 -7.75 -8.90
CA ASP A 179 19.44 -7.91 -9.96
C ASP A 179 18.81 -8.35 -11.31
N ASP A 180 17.56 -8.84 -11.28
CA ASP A 180 16.85 -9.26 -12.50
C ASP A 180 16.37 -8.07 -13.33
N PHE A 181 16.33 -6.86 -12.74
CA PHE A 181 15.74 -5.68 -13.38
C PHE A 181 16.70 -4.50 -13.35
N LYS A 182 16.74 -3.77 -14.49
CA LYS A 182 17.51 -2.54 -14.61
C LYS A 182 16.77 -1.54 -15.48
N VAL A 183 16.46 -0.39 -14.90
CA VAL A 183 15.78 0.70 -15.58
C VAL A 183 16.66 1.22 -16.72
N GLY A 184 16.08 1.32 -17.93
CA GLY A 184 16.78 1.69 -19.16
C GLY A 184 17.37 0.51 -19.95
N GLU A 185 17.44 -0.71 -19.36
CA GLU A 185 17.96 -1.91 -20.06
C GLU A 185 16.86 -2.94 -20.32
N ASN A 186 16.08 -3.30 -19.29
CA ASN A 186 14.96 -4.25 -19.42
C ASN A 186 13.64 -3.75 -18.82
N LEU A 187 13.67 -2.60 -18.13
CA LEU A 187 12.51 -1.81 -17.74
C LEU A 187 12.63 -0.39 -18.30
N ALA A 188 11.50 0.28 -18.58
CA ALA A 188 11.43 1.63 -19.11
C ALA A 188 12.31 1.81 -20.37
N THR A 189 12.18 0.88 -21.31
CA THR A 189 13.03 0.85 -22.51
C THR A 189 12.44 1.58 -23.70
N THR A 190 11.28 2.21 -23.57
CA THR A 190 10.70 3.01 -24.65
C THR A 190 11.58 4.24 -24.91
N PRO A 191 12.05 4.44 -26.15
CA PRO A 191 12.97 5.55 -26.45
C PRO A 191 12.35 6.91 -26.14
N GLY A 192 13.13 7.78 -25.48
CA GLY A 192 12.72 9.14 -25.12
C GLY A 192 13.89 9.95 -24.62
N SER A 193 13.65 11.23 -24.39
CA SER A 193 14.65 12.17 -23.89
C SER A 193 14.07 13.07 -22.81
N VAL A 194 14.89 13.45 -21.83
CA VAL A 194 14.52 14.49 -20.88
C VAL A 194 14.59 15.83 -21.59
N VAL A 195 13.44 16.48 -21.78
CA VAL A 195 13.31 17.73 -22.51
C VAL A 195 13.22 18.97 -21.59
N MET A 196 12.90 18.75 -20.32
CA MET A 196 12.92 19.79 -19.30
C MET A 196 13.36 19.19 -17.96
N ARG A 197 14.09 19.95 -17.17
CA ARG A 197 14.47 19.62 -15.80
C ARG A 197 14.43 20.87 -14.94
N ASN A 198 13.81 20.75 -13.78
CA ASN A 198 13.89 21.78 -12.74
C ASN A 198 14.20 21.16 -11.36
N ARG A 199 14.01 21.91 -10.28
CA ARG A 199 14.28 21.41 -8.90
C ARG A 199 13.38 20.25 -8.45
N LEU A 200 12.23 20.02 -9.12
CA LEU A 200 11.18 19.11 -8.66
C LEU A 200 10.90 17.98 -9.65
N VAL A 201 11.00 18.24 -10.95
CA VAL A 201 10.55 17.29 -11.98
C VAL A 201 11.46 17.32 -13.20
N GLU A 202 11.60 16.17 -13.84
CA GLU A 202 12.06 16.02 -15.21
C GLU A 202 10.85 15.67 -16.08
N VAL A 203 10.79 16.22 -17.28
CA VAL A 203 9.81 15.87 -18.30
C VAL A 203 10.48 15.01 -19.34
N ILE A 204 9.98 13.82 -19.52
CA ILE A 204 10.43 12.89 -20.55
C ILE A 204 9.46 13.00 -21.74
N HIS A 205 10.01 13.31 -22.91
CA HIS A 205 9.32 13.24 -24.18
C HIS A 205 9.73 11.96 -24.90
N TYR A 206 8.78 11.10 -25.18
CA TYR A 206 9.02 9.83 -25.85
C TYR A 206 9.09 10.02 -27.35
N ALA A 207 10.01 9.30 -28.00
CA ALA A 207 10.19 9.35 -29.44
C ALA A 207 8.94 8.80 -30.15
N PRO A 208 8.28 9.56 -31.04
CA PRO A 208 7.15 9.09 -31.82
C PRO A 208 7.52 7.86 -32.65
N THR A 209 6.61 6.90 -32.74
CA THR A 209 6.78 5.69 -33.57
C THR A 209 6.23 5.87 -34.98
N GLN A 210 5.54 6.98 -35.25
CA GLN A 210 4.90 7.30 -36.54
C GLN A 210 5.44 8.64 -37.06
N ALA A 211 5.45 8.78 -38.40
CA ALA A 211 5.90 10.02 -39.04
C ALA A 211 4.95 11.21 -38.82
N GLN A 212 3.70 10.94 -38.52
CA GLN A 212 2.68 11.94 -38.18
C GLN A 212 2.04 11.53 -36.86
N VAL A 213 1.83 12.50 -35.98
CA VAL A 213 1.19 12.32 -34.68
C VAL A 213 -0.06 13.20 -34.59
N HIS A 214 -0.93 12.90 -33.63
CA HIS A 214 -2.09 13.75 -33.33
C HIS A 214 -1.62 15.15 -32.93
N ALA A 215 -2.37 16.18 -33.30
CA ALA A 215 -2.01 17.59 -33.08
C ALA A 215 -1.90 17.95 -31.60
N GLN A 216 -2.71 17.32 -30.75
CA GLN A 216 -2.68 17.52 -29.30
C GLN A 216 -1.89 16.39 -28.63
N PRO A 217 -0.83 16.70 -27.88
CA PRO A 217 -0.04 15.72 -27.17
C PRO A 217 -0.76 15.22 -25.89
N ILE A 218 -0.37 14.03 -25.45
CA ILE A 218 -0.76 13.51 -24.13
C ILE A 218 0.34 13.86 -23.12
N VAL A 219 -0.07 14.47 -22.00
CA VAL A 219 0.80 14.75 -20.85
C VAL A 219 0.36 13.88 -19.68
N ILE A 220 1.23 13.00 -19.23
CA ILE A 220 0.96 12.08 -18.13
C ILE A 220 1.58 12.63 -16.85
N ILE A 221 0.73 12.95 -15.88
CA ILE A 221 1.14 13.34 -14.52
C ILE A 221 1.14 12.10 -13.64
N THR A 222 2.33 11.58 -13.40
CA THR A 222 2.54 10.36 -12.61
C THR A 222 2.43 10.63 -11.11
N PRO A 223 2.16 9.61 -10.28
CA PRO A 223 2.36 9.71 -8.85
C PRO A 223 3.84 9.90 -8.51
N TRP A 224 4.12 10.55 -7.38
CA TRP A 224 5.47 10.71 -6.85
C TRP A 224 5.78 9.82 -5.64
N ILE A 225 4.82 8.95 -5.27
CA ILE A 225 5.02 7.92 -4.25
C ILE A 225 5.96 6.81 -4.75
N ASN A 226 5.89 6.51 -6.04
CA ASN A 226 6.77 5.58 -6.75
C ASN A 226 7.29 6.20 -8.04
N LYS A 227 8.13 5.47 -8.75
CA LYS A 227 8.75 5.93 -10.00
C LYS A 227 7.77 5.90 -11.18
N PHE A 228 8.01 6.79 -12.16
CA PHE A 228 7.17 6.99 -13.34
C PHE A 228 6.97 5.72 -14.20
N TYR A 229 7.95 4.82 -14.20
CA TYR A 229 8.02 3.71 -15.15
C TYR A 229 7.02 2.57 -14.91
N VAL A 230 6.13 2.69 -13.92
CA VAL A 230 4.96 1.78 -13.83
C VAL A 230 4.13 1.78 -15.12
N LEU A 231 4.11 2.92 -15.83
CA LEU A 231 3.39 3.06 -17.10
C LEU A 231 4.25 2.69 -18.31
N ASP A 232 5.51 2.27 -18.10
CA ASP A 232 6.45 1.81 -19.12
C ASP A 232 7.34 0.68 -18.57
N LEU A 233 6.74 -0.37 -17.99
CA LEU A 233 7.49 -1.45 -17.37
C LEU A 233 8.30 -2.23 -18.40
N THR A 234 7.63 -3.02 -19.21
CA THR A 234 8.25 -3.81 -20.28
C THR A 234 7.55 -3.51 -21.61
N PRO A 235 8.10 -3.88 -22.77
CA PRO A 235 7.46 -3.64 -24.07
C PRO A 235 6.02 -4.15 -24.18
N LYS A 236 5.68 -5.22 -23.46
CA LYS A 236 4.34 -5.79 -23.43
C LYS A 236 3.44 -5.17 -22.36
N LYS A 237 4.02 -4.48 -21.37
CA LYS A 237 3.34 -3.86 -20.25
C LYS A 237 3.68 -2.36 -20.20
N SER A 238 3.45 -1.65 -21.33
CA SER A 238 3.74 -0.23 -21.46
C SER A 238 2.53 0.50 -22.04
N MET A 239 1.89 1.32 -21.20
CA MET A 239 0.87 2.29 -21.61
C MET A 239 1.47 3.34 -22.56
N VAL A 240 2.70 3.80 -22.27
CA VAL A 240 3.41 4.76 -23.11
C VAL A 240 3.55 4.23 -24.52
N ARG A 241 4.08 3.01 -24.68
CA ARG A 241 4.25 2.40 -26.00
C ARG A 241 2.91 2.17 -26.72
N PHE A 242 1.88 1.81 -25.96
CA PHE A 242 0.53 1.72 -26.53
C PHE A 242 0.07 3.05 -27.13
N LEU A 243 0.21 4.16 -26.39
CA LEU A 243 -0.20 5.48 -26.85
C LEU A 243 0.62 5.96 -28.07
N LEU A 244 1.94 5.75 -28.06
CA LEU A 244 2.80 6.05 -29.21
C LEU A 244 2.37 5.27 -30.47
N ASN A 245 2.02 4.00 -30.32
CA ASN A 245 1.53 3.16 -31.42
C ASN A 245 0.15 3.59 -31.95
N GLN A 246 -0.64 4.31 -31.14
CA GLN A 246 -1.87 4.96 -31.59
C GLN A 246 -1.63 6.34 -32.23
N GLY A 247 -0.40 6.77 -32.38
CA GLY A 247 -0.04 8.04 -33.01
C GLY A 247 -0.10 9.27 -32.11
N PHE A 248 -0.10 9.08 -30.78
CA PHE A 248 -0.01 10.20 -29.85
C PHE A 248 1.44 10.62 -29.64
N ASP A 249 1.64 11.92 -29.46
CA ASP A 249 2.86 12.49 -28.93
C ASP A 249 2.77 12.51 -27.41
N VAL A 250 3.75 11.90 -26.69
CA VAL A 250 3.61 11.55 -25.27
C VAL A 250 4.72 12.17 -24.42
N PHE A 251 4.28 12.92 -23.40
CA PHE A 251 5.12 13.50 -22.36
C PHE A 251 4.75 12.91 -21.00
N ILE A 252 5.74 12.67 -20.14
CA ILE A 252 5.51 12.13 -18.81
C ILE A 252 6.37 12.83 -17.76
N THR A 253 5.82 13.03 -16.56
CA THR A 253 6.57 13.54 -15.41
C THR A 253 7.42 12.43 -14.78
N SER A 254 8.68 12.72 -14.52
CA SER A 254 9.59 11.96 -13.67
C SER A 254 9.97 12.83 -12.47
N TRP A 255 9.35 12.55 -11.32
CA TRP A 255 9.54 13.35 -10.12
C TRP A 255 10.88 13.05 -9.46
N LYS A 256 11.56 14.10 -9.03
CA LYS A 256 12.80 13.96 -8.25
C LYS A 256 12.51 13.25 -6.93
N ASN A 257 13.35 12.27 -6.57
CA ASN A 257 13.26 11.64 -5.26
C ASN A 257 13.77 12.63 -4.20
N PRO A 258 12.93 13.10 -3.26
CA PRO A 258 13.29 14.17 -2.34
C PRO A 258 14.43 13.81 -1.38
N ASP A 259 15.20 14.82 -1.03
CA ASP A 259 16.20 14.82 0.04
C ASP A 259 15.87 15.92 1.08
N ALA A 260 16.71 16.06 2.10
CA ALA A 260 16.49 17.03 3.18
C ALA A 260 16.42 18.49 2.71
N SER A 261 17.04 18.83 1.57
CA SER A 261 17.00 20.19 0.99
C SER A 261 15.62 20.55 0.45
N MET A 262 14.79 19.55 0.16
CA MET A 262 13.44 19.72 -0.39
C MET A 262 12.35 19.78 0.70
N ARG A 263 12.71 19.85 1.99
CA ARG A 263 11.77 19.81 3.12
C ARG A 263 10.62 20.81 3.04
N ASP A 264 10.88 21.99 2.46
CA ASP A 264 9.94 23.10 2.37
C ASP A 264 9.14 23.12 1.05
N ILE A 265 9.32 22.13 0.18
CA ILE A 265 8.52 21.94 -1.03
C ILE A 265 7.06 21.68 -0.64
N ARG A 266 6.17 22.51 -1.15
CA ARG A 266 4.73 22.50 -0.87
C ARG A 266 3.95 21.83 -1.98
N PHE A 267 2.67 21.57 -1.73
CA PHE A 267 1.78 21.09 -2.76
C PHE A 267 1.61 22.11 -3.91
N ASP A 268 1.69 23.40 -3.58
CA ASP A 268 1.72 24.51 -4.54
C ASP A 268 2.82 24.34 -5.59
N ASP A 269 4.03 23.96 -5.16
CA ASP A 269 5.17 23.75 -6.06
C ASP A 269 4.91 22.60 -7.05
N TYR A 270 4.19 21.55 -6.62
CA TYR A 270 3.79 20.45 -7.51
C TYR A 270 2.81 20.93 -8.59
N LEU A 271 1.94 21.90 -8.28
CA LEU A 271 1.05 22.49 -9.28
C LEU A 271 1.77 23.38 -10.26
N THR A 272 2.65 24.27 -9.77
CA THR A 272 3.31 25.30 -10.60
C THR A 272 4.59 24.78 -11.27
N ASP A 273 5.57 24.38 -10.47
CA ASP A 273 6.89 23.94 -10.99
C ASP A 273 6.81 22.51 -11.56
N GLY A 274 5.81 21.71 -11.11
CA GLY A 274 5.54 20.38 -11.60
C GLY A 274 4.62 20.37 -12.81
N ILE A 275 3.29 20.41 -12.55
CA ILE A 275 2.26 20.16 -13.56
C ILE A 275 2.23 21.27 -14.62
N HIS A 276 2.15 22.53 -14.19
CA HIS A 276 2.08 23.66 -15.14
C HIS A 276 3.33 23.72 -16.03
N ALA A 277 4.52 23.61 -15.45
CA ALA A 277 5.76 23.61 -16.20
C ALA A 277 5.84 22.44 -17.19
N THR A 278 5.32 21.25 -16.83
CA THR A 278 5.26 20.09 -17.73
C THR A 278 4.33 20.34 -18.91
N ILE A 279 3.13 20.88 -18.65
CA ILE A 279 2.12 21.18 -19.68
C ILE A 279 2.67 22.24 -20.64
N GLU A 280 3.25 23.32 -20.13
CA GLU A 280 3.83 24.38 -20.97
C GLU A 280 5.04 23.88 -21.80
N THR A 281 5.84 22.97 -21.24
CA THR A 281 6.92 22.31 -22.01
C THR A 281 6.37 21.49 -23.16
N ALA A 282 5.32 20.68 -22.91
CA ALA A 282 4.70 19.87 -23.96
C ALA A 282 4.07 20.74 -25.06
N ARG A 283 3.39 21.82 -24.68
CA ARG A 283 2.81 22.79 -25.62
C ARG A 283 3.87 23.46 -26.49
N ALA A 284 4.94 23.92 -25.86
CA ALA A 284 6.02 24.61 -26.57
C ALA A 284 6.74 23.70 -27.59
N LEU A 285 6.91 22.42 -27.26
CA LEU A 285 7.58 21.46 -28.14
C LEU A 285 6.68 20.91 -29.25
N SER A 286 5.42 20.66 -28.97
CA SER A 286 4.44 20.15 -29.96
C SER A 286 3.86 21.26 -30.84
N GLY A 287 3.90 22.51 -30.40
CA GLY A 287 3.20 23.64 -31.04
C GLY A 287 1.68 23.61 -30.82
N ALA A 288 1.18 22.77 -29.92
CA ALA A 288 -0.25 22.66 -29.63
C ALA A 288 -0.74 23.75 -28.67
N ASP A 289 -1.93 24.29 -28.90
CA ASP A 289 -2.55 25.25 -28.00
C ASP A 289 -2.97 24.60 -26.66
N LYS A 290 -3.37 23.35 -26.69
CA LYS A 290 -3.84 22.57 -25.53
C LYS A 290 -3.30 21.15 -25.56
N VAL A 291 -3.27 20.51 -24.38
CA VAL A 291 -2.85 19.12 -24.21
C VAL A 291 -4.02 18.27 -23.70
N HIS A 292 -3.97 16.96 -23.95
CA HIS A 292 -4.73 15.96 -23.19
C HIS A 292 -3.94 15.60 -21.94
N ALA A 293 -4.48 15.84 -20.75
CA ALA A 293 -3.77 15.57 -19.51
C ALA A 293 -4.29 14.28 -18.85
N VAL A 294 -3.38 13.38 -18.49
CA VAL A 294 -3.69 12.13 -17.82
C VAL A 294 -3.10 12.18 -16.41
N GLY A 295 -3.92 12.03 -15.38
CA GLY A 295 -3.49 11.99 -13.99
C GLY A 295 -3.62 10.59 -13.40
N TYR A 296 -2.55 10.06 -12.82
CA TYR A 296 -2.56 8.75 -12.20
C TYR A 296 -2.37 8.87 -10.68
N CYS A 297 -3.30 8.29 -9.89
CA CYS A 297 -3.28 8.26 -8.43
C CYS A 297 -3.19 9.70 -7.84
N ILE A 298 -2.21 9.99 -6.96
CA ILE A 298 -1.97 11.34 -6.42
C ILE A 298 -1.65 12.37 -7.51
N GLY A 299 -1.07 11.95 -8.63
CA GLY A 299 -0.89 12.80 -9.81
C GLY A 299 -2.23 13.26 -10.39
N GLY A 300 -3.26 12.41 -10.37
CA GLY A 300 -4.62 12.78 -10.75
C GLY A 300 -5.30 13.71 -9.75
N THR A 301 -5.08 13.51 -8.45
CA THR A 301 -5.53 14.44 -7.41
C THR A 301 -4.94 15.83 -7.65
N ALA A 302 -3.62 15.90 -7.87
CA ALA A 302 -2.94 17.17 -8.15
C ALA A 302 -3.38 17.79 -9.49
N LEU A 303 -3.61 16.98 -10.53
CA LEU A 303 -4.14 17.46 -11.81
C LEU A 303 -5.54 18.05 -11.65
N SER A 304 -6.41 17.44 -10.85
CA SER A 304 -7.74 17.99 -10.54
C SER A 304 -7.64 19.35 -9.84
N MET A 305 -6.70 19.49 -8.90
CA MET A 305 -6.43 20.76 -8.20
C MET A 305 -5.81 21.80 -9.15
N TYR A 306 -4.92 21.36 -10.03
CA TYR A 306 -4.36 22.21 -11.09
C TYR A 306 -5.45 22.75 -12.01
N MET A 307 -6.43 21.95 -12.39
CA MET A 307 -7.54 22.40 -13.23
C MET A 307 -8.37 23.47 -12.53
N ALA A 308 -8.63 23.32 -11.23
CA ALA A 308 -9.33 24.35 -10.45
C ALA A 308 -8.51 25.66 -10.40
N TRP A 309 -7.19 25.58 -10.17
CA TRP A 309 -6.28 26.73 -10.19
C TRP A 309 -6.20 27.36 -11.58
N ALA A 310 -6.06 26.58 -12.65
CA ALA A 310 -5.96 27.07 -14.02
C ALA A 310 -7.22 27.78 -14.49
N ASN A 311 -8.40 27.26 -14.15
CA ASN A 311 -9.69 27.89 -14.48
C ASN A 311 -9.91 29.23 -13.75
N GLN A 312 -9.23 29.49 -12.63
CA GLN A 312 -9.29 30.78 -11.97
C GLN A 312 -8.26 31.78 -12.53
N ARG A 313 -7.11 31.27 -13.00
CA ARG A 313 -6.00 32.10 -13.43
C ARG A 313 -6.04 32.49 -14.90
N PHE A 314 -6.61 31.64 -15.74
CA PHE A 314 -6.72 31.86 -17.19
C PHE A 314 -8.19 32.05 -17.58
N ALA A 315 -8.42 32.83 -18.65
CA ALA A 315 -9.71 32.79 -19.33
C ALA A 315 -9.97 31.35 -19.83
N LEU A 316 -11.22 30.92 -19.86
CA LEU A 316 -11.59 29.54 -20.15
C LEU A 316 -11.02 29.02 -21.49
N GLU A 317 -10.99 29.88 -22.50
CA GLU A 317 -10.42 29.60 -23.81
C GLU A 317 -8.89 29.38 -23.77
N ASN A 318 -8.21 30.00 -22.79
CA ASN A 318 -6.76 29.98 -22.64
C ASN A 318 -6.27 28.93 -21.62
N VAL A 319 -7.18 28.14 -21.02
CA VAL A 319 -6.78 27.00 -20.19
C VAL A 319 -6.00 26.02 -21.04
N PRO A 320 -4.73 25.66 -20.67
CA PRO A 320 -3.82 24.92 -21.52
C PRO A 320 -4.14 23.42 -21.64
N VAL A 321 -5.24 22.97 -21.07
CA VAL A 321 -5.71 21.57 -21.05
C VAL A 321 -7.06 21.49 -21.78
N ALA A 322 -7.18 20.58 -22.73
CA ALA A 322 -8.41 20.30 -23.45
C ALA A 322 -9.38 19.44 -22.62
N ASP A 323 -8.85 18.37 -22.08
CA ASP A 323 -9.56 17.44 -21.23
C ASP A 323 -8.61 16.71 -20.27
N ILE A 324 -9.19 16.07 -19.25
CA ILE A 324 -8.44 15.24 -18.30
C ILE A 324 -8.97 13.82 -18.25
N THR A 325 -8.05 12.86 -18.14
CA THR A 325 -8.33 11.46 -17.84
C THR A 325 -7.73 11.12 -16.48
N LEU A 326 -8.51 10.55 -15.58
CA LEU A 326 -8.07 10.24 -14.21
C LEU A 326 -8.07 8.71 -13.99
N PHE A 327 -6.89 8.15 -13.68
CA PHE A 327 -6.74 6.75 -13.32
C PHE A 327 -6.55 6.60 -11.82
N THR A 328 -7.37 5.76 -11.17
CA THR A 328 -7.27 5.43 -9.73
C THR A 328 -7.05 6.67 -8.85
N THR A 329 -7.79 7.74 -9.12
CA THR A 329 -7.62 9.06 -8.50
C THR A 329 -8.61 9.26 -7.38
N LEU A 330 -8.15 9.76 -6.22
CA LEU A 330 -9.01 10.23 -5.14
C LEU A 330 -9.17 11.75 -5.23
N VAL A 331 -10.41 12.21 -5.29
CA VAL A 331 -10.81 13.63 -5.13
C VAL A 331 -11.71 13.82 -3.92
N ASP A 332 -12.35 12.76 -3.45
CA ASP A 332 -13.08 12.68 -2.18
C ASP A 332 -12.39 11.67 -1.27
N PHE A 333 -11.94 12.12 -0.11
CA PHE A 333 -11.20 11.34 0.88
C PHE A 333 -12.09 10.83 2.03
N HIS A 334 -13.43 10.86 1.87
CA HIS A 334 -14.36 10.35 2.89
C HIS A 334 -14.17 8.84 3.12
N ALA A 335 -13.93 8.08 2.06
CA ALA A 335 -13.74 6.64 2.12
C ALA A 335 -12.51 6.20 1.29
N PRO A 336 -11.28 6.50 1.76
CA PRO A 336 -10.07 6.27 0.98
C PRO A 336 -9.60 4.80 0.99
N GLY A 337 -10.42 3.88 1.50
CA GLY A 337 -10.09 2.47 1.64
C GLY A 337 -9.31 2.15 2.92
N ASP A 338 -8.56 1.05 2.90
CA ASP A 338 -7.87 0.52 4.08
C ASP A 338 -6.71 1.42 4.56
N ILE A 339 -6.17 2.27 3.70
CA ILE A 339 -5.14 3.24 4.09
C ILE A 339 -5.61 4.18 5.23
N ASN A 340 -6.91 4.38 5.37
CA ASN A 340 -7.51 5.20 6.42
C ASN A 340 -7.19 4.70 7.84
N ILE A 341 -6.79 3.45 7.99
CA ILE A 341 -6.38 2.86 9.27
C ILE A 341 -5.14 3.56 9.85
N PHE A 342 -4.27 4.08 8.97
CA PHE A 342 -3.06 4.82 9.34
C PHE A 342 -3.29 6.33 9.43
N ILE A 343 -4.53 6.81 9.19
CA ILE A 343 -4.85 8.24 9.07
C ILE A 343 -5.78 8.65 10.22
N ASP A 344 -5.20 9.06 11.32
CA ASP A 344 -5.85 9.79 12.41
C ASP A 344 -4.93 10.91 12.91
N GLU A 345 -5.45 11.78 13.76
CA GLU A 345 -4.69 12.95 14.25
C GLU A 345 -3.38 12.53 14.95
N SER A 346 -3.40 11.45 15.74
CA SER A 346 -2.20 10.95 16.45
C SER A 346 -1.13 10.48 15.48
N SER A 347 -1.52 9.62 14.51
CA SER A 347 -0.62 9.07 13.50
C SER A 347 -0.04 10.15 12.59
N VAL A 348 -0.88 11.10 12.13
CA VAL A 348 -0.43 12.21 11.28
C VAL A 348 0.51 13.16 12.05
N ASN A 349 0.23 13.45 13.33
CA ASN A 349 1.11 14.24 14.19
C ASN A 349 2.45 13.53 14.46
N TYR A 350 2.43 12.22 14.66
CA TYR A 350 3.65 11.42 14.78
C TYR A 350 4.50 11.49 13.51
N LEU A 351 3.89 11.24 12.33
CA LEU A 351 4.58 11.31 11.05
C LEU A 351 5.14 12.71 10.79
N SER A 352 4.39 13.77 11.10
CA SER A 352 4.83 15.16 10.95
C SER A 352 6.07 15.45 11.81
N ARG A 353 6.08 14.98 13.07
CA ARG A 353 7.27 15.11 13.94
C ARG A 353 8.46 14.29 13.45
N LYS A 354 8.21 13.08 12.93
CA LYS A 354 9.26 12.23 12.34
C LYS A 354 9.88 12.93 11.13
N MET A 355 9.07 13.42 10.21
CA MET A 355 9.52 14.15 9.02
C MET A 355 10.22 15.46 9.36
N ALA A 356 9.87 16.15 10.45
CA ALA A 356 10.53 17.38 10.89
C ALA A 356 12.01 17.15 11.23
N ARG A 357 12.42 15.95 11.60
CA ARG A 357 13.80 15.60 11.89
C ARG A 357 14.63 15.36 10.62
N THR A 358 14.04 14.68 9.65
CA THR A 358 14.72 14.23 8.42
C THR A 358 14.51 15.17 7.23
N GLY A 359 13.42 15.96 7.24
CA GLY A 359 12.98 16.78 6.13
C GLY A 359 12.10 16.04 5.10
N TYR A 360 11.89 14.74 5.30
CA TYR A 360 11.07 13.90 4.40
C TYR A 360 10.53 12.66 5.13
N LEU A 361 9.50 12.04 4.57
CA LEU A 361 9.11 10.67 4.90
C LEU A 361 9.95 9.70 4.07
N ASP A 362 10.57 8.72 4.74
CA ASP A 362 11.37 7.70 4.03
C ASP A 362 10.47 6.76 3.21
N GLY A 363 10.94 6.37 2.03
CA GLY A 363 10.23 5.44 1.16
C GLY A 363 10.00 4.07 1.80
N LYS A 364 10.89 3.62 2.69
CA LYS A 364 10.73 2.36 3.43
C LYS A 364 9.53 2.40 4.38
N ASP A 365 9.26 3.53 5.02
CA ASP A 365 8.09 3.70 5.90
C ASP A 365 6.79 3.61 5.10
N MET A 366 6.76 4.25 3.94
CA MET A 366 5.62 4.18 3.02
C MET A 366 5.40 2.76 2.51
N ALA A 367 6.45 2.10 2.04
CA ALA A 367 6.39 0.72 1.57
C ALA A 367 5.94 -0.25 2.68
N ALA A 368 6.41 -0.07 3.92
CA ALA A 368 5.98 -0.89 5.06
C ALA A 368 4.47 -0.76 5.33
N SER A 369 3.92 0.45 5.27
CA SER A 369 2.48 0.69 5.43
C SER A 369 1.67 -0.05 4.36
N PHE A 370 2.06 0.03 3.09
CA PHE A 370 1.39 -0.69 2.00
C PHE A 370 1.51 -2.22 2.14
N ARG A 371 2.65 -2.75 2.60
CA ARG A 371 2.83 -4.19 2.85
C ARG A 371 1.90 -4.69 3.96
N LEU A 372 1.72 -3.92 5.04
CA LEU A 372 0.84 -4.28 6.14
C LEU A 372 -0.64 -4.36 5.72
N LEU A 373 -1.07 -3.60 4.72
CA LEU A 373 -2.43 -3.71 4.18
C LEU A 373 -2.72 -5.10 3.62
N ARG A 374 -1.70 -5.80 3.10
CA ARG A 374 -1.79 -7.16 2.53
C ARG A 374 -0.66 -8.05 3.05
N ALA A 375 -0.52 -8.14 4.38
CA ALA A 375 0.62 -8.81 5.01
C ALA A 375 0.79 -10.27 4.57
N ASN A 376 -0.29 -11.05 4.37
CA ASN A 376 -0.19 -12.42 3.92
C ASN A 376 0.50 -12.55 2.56
N SER A 377 0.09 -11.76 1.57
CA SER A 377 0.62 -11.85 0.21
C SER A 377 1.92 -11.07 -0.01
N LEU A 378 2.19 -10.03 0.80
CA LEU A 378 3.35 -9.16 0.60
C LEU A 378 4.45 -9.31 1.67
N VAL A 379 4.21 -10.12 2.69
CA VAL A 379 5.18 -10.41 3.76
C VAL A 379 5.28 -11.93 3.96
N TRP A 380 4.22 -12.56 4.51
CA TRP A 380 4.28 -13.94 4.98
C TRP A 380 4.45 -14.97 3.86
N HIS A 381 3.88 -14.73 2.68
CA HIS A 381 4.14 -15.55 1.51
C HIS A 381 5.64 -15.64 1.17
N TYR A 382 6.36 -14.52 1.21
CA TYR A 382 7.79 -14.50 0.93
C TYR A 382 8.65 -15.07 2.06
N VAL A 383 8.19 -14.97 3.31
CA VAL A 383 8.80 -15.67 4.45
C VAL A 383 8.67 -17.18 4.26
N GLU A 384 7.48 -17.67 3.93
CA GLU A 384 7.23 -19.10 3.72
C GLU A 384 8.04 -19.64 2.55
N GLN A 385 7.92 -19.04 1.37
CA GLN A 385 8.61 -19.52 0.18
C GLN A 385 10.14 -19.35 0.29
N GLY A 386 10.59 -18.15 0.69
CA GLY A 386 12.00 -17.82 0.77
C GLY A 386 12.70 -18.50 1.95
N TRP A 387 12.25 -18.21 3.18
CA TRP A 387 13.01 -18.61 4.37
C TRP A 387 12.79 -20.07 4.76
N LEU A 388 11.57 -20.61 4.58
CA LEU A 388 11.28 -21.99 4.97
C LEU A 388 11.52 -22.98 3.82
N ASN A 389 11.17 -22.62 2.59
CA ASN A 389 11.30 -23.52 1.45
C ASN A 389 12.58 -23.31 0.64
N GLY A 390 13.34 -22.21 0.88
CA GLY A 390 14.57 -21.93 0.17
C GLY A 390 14.37 -21.55 -1.31
N GLU A 391 13.19 -21.08 -1.65
CA GLU A 391 12.82 -20.66 -3.00
C GLU A 391 12.99 -19.15 -3.15
N PRO A 392 13.92 -18.67 -3.97
CA PRO A 392 14.04 -17.25 -4.23
C PRO A 392 12.79 -16.71 -4.93
N PRO A 393 12.39 -15.46 -4.64
CA PRO A 393 11.22 -14.88 -5.28
C PRO A 393 11.43 -14.80 -6.80
N PRO A 394 10.40 -15.15 -7.61
CA PRO A 394 10.51 -15.09 -9.06
C PRO A 394 10.66 -13.65 -9.56
N PRO A 395 11.26 -13.43 -10.73
CA PRO A 395 11.32 -12.12 -11.36
C PRO A 395 9.92 -11.57 -11.60
N PHE A 396 9.60 -10.43 -10.97
CA PHE A 396 8.31 -9.78 -11.12
C PHE A 396 8.46 -8.26 -11.20
N ASP A 397 8.29 -7.73 -12.38
CA ASP A 397 8.53 -6.33 -12.75
C ASP A 397 7.71 -5.31 -11.92
N VAL A 398 6.44 -5.59 -11.67
CA VAL A 398 5.57 -4.72 -10.86
C VAL A 398 6.03 -4.68 -9.40
N LEU A 399 6.49 -5.82 -8.85
CA LEU A 399 7.02 -5.84 -7.48
C LEU A 399 8.38 -5.15 -7.38
N TYR A 400 9.22 -5.25 -8.40
CA TYR A 400 10.45 -4.47 -8.48
C TYR A 400 10.14 -2.96 -8.41
N TRP A 401 9.21 -2.47 -9.25
CA TRP A 401 8.74 -1.10 -9.22
C TRP A 401 8.16 -0.71 -7.84
N ASN A 402 7.37 -1.58 -7.22
CA ASN A 402 6.77 -1.34 -5.91
C ASN A 402 7.83 -1.18 -4.80
N MET A 403 8.94 -1.92 -4.91
CA MET A 403 10.08 -1.82 -3.99
C MET A 403 10.94 -0.58 -4.23
N ASP A 404 10.91 0.02 -5.44
CA ASP A 404 11.60 1.27 -5.79
C ASP A 404 10.82 2.50 -5.32
N ALA A 405 10.53 2.52 -4.01
CA ALA A 405 9.75 3.58 -3.38
C ALA A 405 10.54 4.89 -3.30
N THR A 406 9.81 6.01 -3.33
CA THR A 406 10.35 7.36 -3.22
C THR A 406 10.05 7.97 -1.85
N ARG A 407 10.78 9.02 -1.51
CA ARG A 407 10.54 9.84 -0.33
C ARG A 407 9.45 10.89 -0.59
N MET A 408 8.88 11.45 0.50
CA MET A 408 7.90 12.53 0.42
C MET A 408 8.43 13.75 1.16
N PRO A 409 8.48 14.98 0.56
CA PRO A 409 8.90 16.18 1.27
C PRO A 409 8.01 16.48 2.46
N GLN A 410 8.59 16.91 3.55
CA GLN A 410 7.88 17.17 4.82
C GLN A 410 6.67 18.10 4.65
N ALA A 411 6.86 19.27 4.07
CA ALA A 411 5.80 20.28 3.98
C ALA A 411 4.64 19.79 3.12
N MET A 412 4.92 19.27 1.92
CA MET A 412 3.91 18.74 1.01
C MET A 412 3.14 17.57 1.65
N HIS A 413 3.85 16.59 2.20
CA HIS A 413 3.20 15.37 2.71
C HIS A 413 2.40 15.62 3.98
N SER A 414 2.90 16.44 4.90
CA SER A 414 2.13 16.84 6.09
C SER A 414 0.85 17.59 5.71
N TRP A 415 0.92 18.50 4.73
CA TRP A 415 -0.25 19.20 4.22
C TRP A 415 -1.25 18.22 3.57
N TYR A 416 -0.77 17.31 2.73
CA TYR A 416 -1.57 16.31 2.04
C TYR A 416 -2.36 15.42 3.02
N LEU A 417 -1.71 14.91 4.05
CA LEU A 417 -2.36 14.09 5.07
C LEU A 417 -3.39 14.89 5.88
N ASN A 418 -3.05 16.12 6.28
CA ASN A 418 -3.94 16.95 7.09
C ASN A 418 -5.15 17.47 6.31
N GLU A 419 -4.91 18.09 5.14
CA GLU A 419 -5.96 18.82 4.44
C GLU A 419 -6.85 17.91 3.61
N LEU A 420 -6.29 16.84 3.03
CA LEU A 420 -7.06 15.93 2.18
C LEU A 420 -7.56 14.72 2.98
N TYR A 421 -6.70 13.93 3.59
CA TYR A 421 -7.14 12.73 4.29
C TYR A 421 -7.92 13.01 5.58
N LEU A 422 -7.40 13.85 6.50
CA LEU A 422 -8.07 14.11 7.76
C LEU A 422 -9.30 15.03 7.62
N LYS A 423 -9.17 16.09 6.83
CA LYS A 423 -10.20 17.15 6.78
C LYS A 423 -11.09 17.07 5.54
N ASN A 424 -10.71 16.29 4.55
CA ASN A 424 -11.40 16.14 3.25
C ASN A 424 -11.83 17.49 2.65
N ARG A 425 -10.87 18.43 2.58
CA ARG A 425 -11.17 19.79 2.15
C ARG A 425 -11.28 19.96 0.65
N LEU A 426 -10.77 19.02 -0.14
CA LEU A 426 -10.80 19.11 -1.61
C LEU A 426 -12.23 19.21 -2.17
N ILE A 427 -13.19 18.52 -1.55
CA ILE A 427 -14.60 18.56 -1.96
C ILE A 427 -15.38 19.75 -1.39
N LYS A 428 -14.76 20.54 -0.51
CA LYS A 428 -15.45 21.66 0.16
C LYS A 428 -15.20 22.96 -0.61
N PRO A 429 -16.25 23.65 -1.07
CA PRO A 429 -16.07 24.90 -1.78
C PRO A 429 -15.27 25.92 -0.97
N ASN A 430 -14.31 26.58 -1.61
CA ASN A 430 -13.45 27.62 -1.02
C ASN A 430 -12.64 27.21 0.22
N ALA A 431 -12.48 25.89 0.48
CA ALA A 431 -11.77 25.40 1.66
C ALA A 431 -10.24 25.33 1.48
N LEU A 432 -9.76 25.32 0.24
CA LEU A 432 -8.34 25.28 -0.10
C LEU A 432 -7.96 26.46 -0.98
N THR A 433 -6.80 27.04 -0.73
CA THR A 433 -6.14 28.03 -1.61
C THR A 433 -4.74 27.51 -1.90
N LEU A 434 -4.36 27.39 -3.17
CA LEU A 434 -3.09 26.90 -3.64
C LEU A 434 -2.52 27.86 -4.69
N ALA A 435 -1.26 28.20 -4.55
CA ALA A 435 -0.50 29.06 -5.48
C ALA A 435 -1.23 30.39 -5.81
N GLY A 436 -1.93 30.95 -4.83
CA GLY A 436 -2.69 32.19 -4.94
C GLY A 436 -4.08 32.02 -5.49
#